data_76ab24efaeec57075d9aa3ad26bd582f
#
_entry.id   76ab24efaeec57075d9aa3ad26bd582f
#
_cell.length_a   1.000
_cell.length_b   1.000
_cell.length_c   1.000
_cell.angle_alpha   90.00
_cell.angle_beta   90.00
_cell.angle_gamma   90.00
#
_symmetry.space_group_name_H-M   'P 1'
#
loop_
_entity.id
_entity.type
_entity.pdbx_description
1 polymer ?
#
loop_
_entity_poly.entity_id
_entity_poly.type
_entity_poly.pdbx_seq_one_letter_code
_entity_poly.pdbx_strand_id
1 'polypeptide(L)'
;SLNTSFFEPEISPWNFTNLAFLIPLMGWMPCPVELCVWPSLWMFSRAKDSNYIPNISEAEFDFNLGYLITVVTAIFFLTLGAITMYGTGDGMLTGSGVSFAQKLILLYTKSIGEWSKWIIIPAAFAAMFSTTITCLDAYPRSISAIQGLLRGTDFGHMDSKAERNRFQIWMICLLYTSPSPRDCRL
;
A
#
# COMPACT_ATOMS: atom_id res chain seq x y z
N SER A 1 -22.39 14.95 -25.12
CA SER A 1 -21.32 14.89 -26.11
C SER A 1 -20.03 14.70 -25.34
N LEU A 2 -19.51 13.47 -25.35
CA LEU A 2 -18.19 13.15 -24.85
C LEU A 2 -17.17 13.91 -25.71
N ASN A 3 -16.50 14.86 -25.09
CA ASN A 3 -15.47 15.64 -25.75
C ASN A 3 -14.27 14.71 -25.99
N THR A 4 -14.00 14.39 -27.26
CA THR A 4 -12.92 13.50 -27.71
C THR A 4 -11.54 14.13 -27.69
N SER A 5 -11.32 15.17 -26.89
CA SER A 5 -10.01 15.80 -26.70
C SER A 5 -9.08 15.05 -25.72
N PHE A 6 -9.25 13.73 -25.63
CA PHE A 6 -8.34 12.85 -24.85
C PHE A 6 -6.91 12.78 -25.40
N PHE A 7 -6.66 13.30 -26.59
CA PHE A 7 -5.34 13.33 -27.24
C PHE A 7 -4.91 14.74 -27.58
N GLU A 8 -4.90 15.66 -26.61
CA GLU A 8 -4.11 16.86 -26.80
C GLU A 8 -2.62 16.54 -26.79
N PRO A 9 -1.86 17.00 -27.77
CA PRO A 9 -0.44 16.62 -27.93
C PRO A 9 0.47 17.11 -26.80
N GLU A 10 -0.02 17.96 -25.91
CA GLU A 10 0.73 18.43 -24.72
C GLU A 10 0.71 17.41 -23.56
N ILE A 11 -0.18 16.42 -23.58
CA ILE A 11 -0.27 15.39 -22.54
C ILE A 11 0.24 14.04 -23.09
N SER A 12 1.38 14.07 -23.75
CA SER A 12 2.02 12.82 -24.14
C SER A 12 2.53 12.11 -22.87
N PRO A 13 2.10 10.85 -22.59
CA PRO A 13 2.59 10.08 -21.45
C PRO A 13 4.10 9.81 -21.54
N TRP A 14 4.69 9.97 -22.71
CA TRP A 14 6.10 9.76 -23.01
C TRP A 14 6.99 10.99 -22.82
N ASN A 15 6.45 12.08 -22.26
CA ASN A 15 7.27 13.23 -21.87
C ASN A 15 8.06 12.88 -20.60
N PHE A 16 9.32 13.31 -20.51
CA PHE A 16 10.24 12.97 -19.41
C PHE A 16 9.65 13.30 -18.02
N THR A 17 8.91 14.40 -17.91
CA THR A 17 8.23 14.81 -16.67
C THR A 17 7.11 13.85 -16.29
N ASN A 18 6.34 13.38 -17.28
CA ASN A 18 5.24 12.44 -17.06
C ASN A 18 5.77 11.02 -16.79
N LEU A 19 6.90 10.65 -17.41
CA LEU A 19 7.59 9.38 -17.18
C LEU A 19 8.10 9.29 -15.73
N ALA A 20 8.63 10.37 -15.19
CA ALA A 20 9.07 10.44 -13.79
C ALA A 20 7.94 10.22 -12.78
N PHE A 21 6.69 10.50 -13.17
CA PHE A 21 5.49 10.18 -12.38
C PHE A 21 4.99 8.74 -12.64
N LEU A 22 5.02 8.30 -13.91
CA LEU A 22 4.49 6.98 -14.30
C LEU A 22 5.30 5.82 -13.73
N ILE A 23 6.62 5.93 -13.67
CA ILE A 23 7.49 4.85 -13.18
C ILE A 23 7.17 4.50 -11.71
N PRO A 24 7.14 5.45 -10.77
CA PRO A 24 6.70 5.17 -9.40
C PRO A 24 5.26 4.64 -9.33
N LEU A 25 4.35 5.20 -10.12
CA LEU A 25 2.96 4.75 -10.16
C LEU A 25 2.85 3.29 -10.57
N MET A 26 3.56 2.86 -11.62
CA MET A 26 3.59 1.46 -12.05
C MET A 26 4.20 0.52 -10.99
N GLY A 27 5.17 1.00 -10.21
CA GLY A 27 5.76 0.24 -9.12
C GLY A 27 4.82 0.04 -7.92
N TRP A 28 3.80 0.90 -7.77
CA TRP A 28 2.84 0.85 -6.67
C TRP A 28 1.48 0.26 -7.05
N MET A 29 1.14 0.18 -8.33
CA MET A 29 -0.16 -0.30 -8.78
C MET A 29 -0.08 -1.68 -9.47
N PRO A 30 -0.99 -2.61 -9.15
CA PRO A 30 -2.06 -2.53 -8.16
C PRO A 30 -1.58 -2.74 -6.72
N CYS A 31 -0.39 -3.28 -6.54
CA CYS A 31 0.28 -3.39 -5.25
C CYS A 31 1.81 -3.44 -5.45
N PRO A 32 2.60 -2.94 -4.49
CA PRO A 32 4.06 -3.04 -4.54
C PRO A 32 4.52 -4.52 -4.55
N VAL A 33 5.66 -4.78 -5.18
CA VAL A 33 6.20 -6.15 -5.35
C VAL A 33 6.45 -6.84 -4.01
N GLU A 34 6.86 -6.09 -2.98
CA GLU A 34 7.08 -6.61 -1.63
C GLU A 34 5.80 -7.17 -0.99
N LEU A 35 4.62 -6.65 -1.35
CA LEU A 35 3.34 -7.19 -0.88
C LEU A 35 3.06 -8.61 -1.38
N CYS A 36 3.71 -9.06 -2.44
CA CYS A 36 3.60 -10.44 -2.89
C CYS A 36 4.34 -11.43 -1.96
N VAL A 37 5.35 -10.95 -1.23
CA VAL A 37 6.16 -11.78 -0.31
C VAL A 37 5.55 -11.83 1.09
N TRP A 38 4.95 -10.74 1.57
CA TRP A 38 4.44 -10.64 2.94
C TRP A 38 3.38 -11.69 3.30
N PRO A 39 2.39 -12.01 2.44
CA PRO A 39 1.41 -13.05 2.74
C PRO A 39 2.06 -14.41 3.02
N SER A 40 3.14 -14.76 2.30
CA SER A 40 3.84 -16.01 2.53
C SER A 40 4.52 -16.05 3.90
N LEU A 41 5.12 -14.95 4.34
CA LEU A 41 5.75 -14.84 5.66
C LEU A 41 4.71 -14.94 6.80
N TRP A 42 3.54 -14.32 6.63
CA TRP A 42 2.45 -14.43 7.60
C TRP A 42 1.81 -15.82 7.59
N MET A 43 1.70 -16.46 6.43
CA MET A 43 1.18 -17.81 6.30
C MET A 43 2.06 -18.81 7.06
N PHE A 44 3.38 -18.71 6.98
CA PHE A 44 4.30 -19.52 7.77
C PHE A 44 4.11 -19.30 9.28
N SER A 45 4.00 -18.04 9.70
CA SER A 45 3.75 -17.70 11.10
C SER A 45 2.43 -18.29 11.60
N ARG A 46 1.37 -18.14 10.81
CA ARG A 46 0.04 -18.66 11.14
C ARG A 46 -0.02 -20.19 11.15
N ALA A 47 0.64 -20.83 10.18
CA ALA A 47 0.71 -22.29 10.12
C ALA A 47 1.31 -22.89 11.39
N LYS A 48 2.30 -22.19 11.96
CA LYS A 48 2.94 -22.58 13.20
C LYS A 48 2.02 -22.43 14.42
N ASP A 49 1.30 -21.30 14.52
CA ASP A 49 0.40 -21.03 15.64
C ASP A 49 -0.84 -21.94 15.62
N SER A 50 -1.34 -22.28 14.42
CA SER A 50 -2.52 -23.11 14.23
C SER A 50 -2.23 -24.60 14.09
N ASN A 51 -0.97 -25.02 13.98
CA ASN A 51 -0.56 -26.39 13.62
C ASN A 51 -1.21 -26.90 12.31
N TYR A 52 -1.63 -26.00 11.43
CA TYR A 52 -2.23 -26.30 10.15
C TYR A 52 -1.37 -25.72 9.03
N ILE A 53 -0.89 -26.59 8.15
CA ILE A 53 -0.14 -26.18 6.95
C ILE A 53 -1.14 -26.16 5.79
N PRO A 54 -1.48 -24.99 5.24
CA PRO A 54 -2.40 -24.90 4.09
C PRO A 54 -1.80 -25.58 2.87
N ASN A 55 -2.66 -26.18 2.06
CA ASN A 55 -2.25 -26.75 0.78
C ASN A 55 -1.91 -25.62 -0.20
N ILE A 56 -1.04 -25.89 -1.18
CA ILE A 56 -0.65 -24.91 -2.21
C ILE A 56 -1.88 -24.34 -2.92
N SER A 57 -2.84 -25.18 -3.26
CA SER A 57 -4.08 -24.75 -3.92
C SER A 57 -4.94 -23.80 -3.07
N GLU A 58 -4.96 -24.00 -1.75
CA GLU A 58 -5.67 -23.09 -0.83
C GLU A 58 -4.97 -21.72 -0.74
N ALA A 59 -3.64 -21.75 -0.67
CA ALA A 59 -2.83 -20.55 -0.64
C ALA A 59 -2.93 -19.73 -1.95
N GLU A 60 -2.93 -20.40 -3.10
CA GLU A 60 -3.13 -19.78 -4.41
C GLU A 60 -4.53 -19.18 -4.54
N PHE A 61 -5.55 -19.88 -4.07
CA PHE A 61 -6.93 -19.38 -4.09
C PHE A 61 -7.08 -18.11 -3.24
N ASP A 62 -6.56 -18.12 -2.01
CA ASP A 62 -6.61 -16.97 -1.09
C ASP A 62 -5.88 -15.75 -1.68
N PHE A 63 -4.68 -15.98 -2.22
CA PHE A 63 -3.91 -14.93 -2.88
C PHE A 63 -4.62 -14.35 -4.11
N ASN A 64 -5.11 -15.21 -5.01
CA ASN A 64 -5.78 -14.77 -6.23
C ASN A 64 -7.08 -14.03 -5.93
N LEU A 65 -7.85 -14.48 -4.94
CA LEU A 65 -9.07 -13.82 -4.51
C LEU A 65 -8.77 -12.42 -3.94
N GLY A 66 -7.78 -12.32 -3.06
CA GLY A 66 -7.34 -11.03 -2.50
C GLY A 66 -6.84 -10.07 -3.58
N TYR A 67 -6.06 -10.58 -4.53
CA TYR A 67 -5.57 -9.78 -5.65
C TYR A 67 -6.69 -9.29 -6.57
N LEU A 68 -7.66 -10.16 -6.89
CA LEU A 68 -8.84 -9.79 -7.69
C LEU A 68 -9.64 -8.67 -7.04
N ILE A 69 -9.90 -8.78 -5.73
CA ILE A 69 -10.62 -7.75 -4.96
C ILE A 69 -9.85 -6.43 -5.02
N THR A 70 -8.53 -6.48 -4.87
CA THR A 70 -7.67 -5.29 -4.95
C THR A 70 -7.74 -4.62 -6.31
N VAL A 71 -7.69 -5.39 -7.40
CA VAL A 71 -7.79 -4.86 -8.78
C VAL A 71 -9.14 -4.21 -9.03
N VAL A 72 -10.24 -4.87 -8.63
CA VAL A 72 -11.60 -4.33 -8.78
C VAL A 72 -11.74 -3.02 -8.01
N THR A 73 -11.24 -2.98 -6.78
CA THR A 73 -11.26 -1.77 -5.93
C THR A 73 -10.42 -0.66 -6.55
N ALA A 74 -9.24 -0.98 -7.09
CA ALA A 74 -8.38 0.01 -7.76
C ALA A 74 -9.04 0.62 -8.98
N ILE A 75 -9.69 -0.19 -9.82
CA ILE A 75 -10.46 0.30 -10.99
C ILE A 75 -11.60 1.22 -10.53
N PHE A 76 -12.31 0.84 -9.47
CA PHE A 76 -13.39 1.66 -8.91
C PHE A 76 -12.89 3.03 -8.45
N PHE A 77 -11.80 3.09 -7.70
CA PHE A 77 -11.22 4.36 -7.24
C PHE A 77 -10.64 5.18 -8.39
N LEU A 78 -10.03 4.53 -9.39
CA LEU A 78 -9.52 5.20 -10.59
C LEU A 78 -10.66 5.89 -11.36
N THR A 79 -11.76 5.18 -11.60
CA THR A 79 -12.92 5.73 -12.29
C THR A 79 -13.58 6.85 -11.50
N LEU A 80 -13.70 6.70 -10.19
CA LEU A 80 -14.23 7.76 -9.31
C LEU A 80 -13.35 9.01 -9.39
N GLY A 81 -12.02 8.85 -9.30
CA GLY A 81 -11.07 9.94 -9.44
C GLY A 81 -11.16 10.61 -10.81
N ALA A 82 -11.25 9.83 -11.88
CA ALA A 82 -11.39 10.35 -13.23
C ALA A 82 -12.68 11.18 -13.42
N ILE A 83 -13.81 10.69 -12.93
CA ILE A 83 -15.10 11.37 -13.07
C ILE A 83 -15.14 12.66 -12.25
N THR A 84 -14.55 12.67 -11.06
CA THR A 84 -14.69 13.79 -10.12
C THR A 84 -13.60 14.85 -10.26
N MET A 85 -12.41 14.47 -10.69
CA MET A 85 -11.25 15.37 -10.77
C MET A 85 -10.91 15.81 -12.20
N TYR A 86 -11.32 15.04 -13.21
CA TYR A 86 -11.04 15.38 -14.59
C TYR A 86 -11.91 16.56 -15.05
N GLY A 87 -11.27 17.63 -15.48
CA GLY A 87 -11.96 18.83 -16.00
C GLY A 87 -12.38 19.86 -14.94
N THR A 88 -12.12 19.67 -13.65
CA THR A 88 -12.45 20.66 -12.60
C THR A 88 -11.40 21.76 -12.43
N GLY A 89 -10.29 21.73 -13.18
CA GLY A 89 -9.25 22.76 -13.11
C GLY A 89 -8.50 22.85 -11.75
N ASP A 90 -8.92 22.06 -10.77
CA ASP A 90 -8.22 21.89 -9.49
C ASP A 90 -6.97 21.03 -9.73
N GLY A 91 -6.04 21.66 -10.44
CA GLY A 91 -4.80 21.06 -10.84
C GLY A 91 -4.06 20.48 -9.65
N MET A 92 -3.51 19.29 -9.90
CA MET A 92 -2.53 18.56 -9.14
C MET A 92 -2.68 18.66 -7.63
N LEU A 93 -2.84 17.51 -7.03
CA LEU A 93 -2.70 17.24 -5.60
C LEU A 93 -1.25 17.53 -5.12
N THR A 94 -0.71 18.68 -5.47
CA THR A 94 0.57 19.21 -5.00
C THR A 94 0.34 19.77 -3.61
N GLY A 95 0.55 18.95 -2.60
CA GLY A 95 0.39 19.36 -1.22
C GLY A 95 0.83 18.26 -0.26
N SER A 96 0.92 18.60 1.01
CA SER A 96 1.19 17.62 2.07
C SER A 96 0.10 16.54 2.11
N GLY A 97 0.40 15.34 2.63
CA GLY A 97 -0.57 14.26 2.78
C GLY A 97 -1.86 14.67 3.50
N VAL A 98 -1.76 15.68 4.38
CA VAL A 98 -2.93 16.25 5.09
C VAL A 98 -3.86 16.99 4.13
N SER A 99 -3.33 17.81 3.22
CA SER A 99 -4.15 18.51 2.22
C SER A 99 -4.78 17.56 1.21
N PHE A 100 -4.10 16.46 0.87
CA PHE A 100 -4.66 15.39 0.08
C PHE A 100 -5.86 14.73 0.78
N ALA A 101 -5.70 14.35 2.06
CA ALA A 101 -6.77 13.75 2.85
C ALA A 101 -8.00 14.67 2.97
N GLN A 102 -7.78 15.96 3.18
CA GLN A 102 -8.86 16.96 3.23
C GLN A 102 -9.61 17.07 1.90
N LYS A 103 -8.90 17.11 0.77
CA LYS A 103 -9.52 17.13 -0.57
C LYS A 103 -10.32 15.85 -0.83
N LEU A 104 -9.79 14.69 -0.43
CA LEU A 104 -10.49 13.42 -0.56
C LEU A 104 -11.81 13.41 0.23
N ILE A 105 -11.77 13.86 1.49
CA ILE A 105 -12.98 13.98 2.34
C ILE A 105 -13.99 14.91 1.70
N LEU A 106 -13.56 16.07 1.21
CA LEU A 106 -14.44 17.03 0.52
C LEU A 106 -15.06 16.45 -0.74
N LEU A 107 -14.29 15.67 -1.50
CA LEU A 107 -14.78 15.00 -2.71
C LEU A 107 -15.94 14.05 -2.39
N TYR A 108 -15.77 13.20 -1.41
CA TYR A 108 -16.82 12.26 -0.97
C TYR A 108 -18.03 13.00 -0.38
N THR A 109 -17.79 14.06 0.38
CA THR A 109 -18.87 14.85 0.97
C THR A 109 -19.72 15.53 -0.10
N LYS A 110 -19.10 16.06 -1.15
CA LYS A 110 -19.82 16.65 -2.28
C LYS A 110 -20.62 15.61 -3.09
N SER A 111 -20.11 14.39 -3.19
CA SER A 111 -20.73 13.33 -4.01
C SER A 111 -21.85 12.59 -3.27
N ILE A 112 -21.71 12.35 -1.96
CA ILE A 112 -22.61 11.49 -1.17
C ILE A 112 -23.47 12.31 -0.22
N GLY A 113 -22.95 13.45 0.28
CA GLY A 113 -23.63 14.33 1.23
C GLY A 113 -22.84 14.52 2.54
N GLU A 114 -23.23 15.54 3.31
CA GLU A 114 -22.53 15.97 4.53
C GLU A 114 -22.41 14.87 5.61
N TRP A 115 -23.40 13.97 5.70
CA TRP A 115 -23.39 12.88 6.67
C TRP A 115 -22.25 11.87 6.44
N SER A 116 -21.73 11.79 5.21
CA SER A 116 -20.64 10.87 4.86
C SER A 116 -19.34 11.18 5.59
N LYS A 117 -19.14 12.39 6.08
CA LYS A 117 -17.96 12.78 6.88
C LYS A 117 -17.76 11.87 8.10
N TRP A 118 -18.84 11.52 8.77
CA TRP A 118 -18.78 10.69 9.99
C TRP A 118 -18.30 9.26 9.73
N ILE A 119 -18.45 8.78 8.50
CA ILE A 119 -17.98 7.46 8.08
C ILE A 119 -16.58 7.54 7.46
N ILE A 120 -16.33 8.54 6.61
CA ILE A 120 -15.11 8.64 5.83
C ILE A 120 -13.91 8.99 6.69
N ILE A 121 -14.06 9.88 7.68
CA ILE A 121 -12.96 10.26 8.58
C ILE A 121 -12.44 9.06 9.39
N PRO A 122 -13.30 8.29 10.10
CA PRO A 122 -12.84 7.08 10.79
C PRO A 122 -12.31 6.02 9.83
N ALA A 123 -12.90 5.86 8.63
CA ALA A 123 -12.42 4.92 7.63
C ALA A 123 -11.03 5.28 7.10
N ALA A 124 -10.79 6.55 6.80
CA ALA A 124 -9.47 7.04 6.39
C ALA A 124 -8.43 6.85 7.49
N PHE A 125 -8.78 7.17 8.74
CA PHE A 125 -7.91 6.93 9.88
C PHE A 125 -7.60 5.45 10.06
N ALA A 126 -8.61 4.58 10.02
CA ALA A 126 -8.45 3.13 10.15
C ALA A 126 -7.56 2.55 9.03
N ALA A 127 -7.74 3.01 7.79
CA ALA A 127 -6.93 2.60 6.65
C ALA A 127 -5.46 2.98 6.84
N MET A 128 -5.18 4.23 7.20
CA MET A 128 -3.80 4.71 7.43
C MET A 128 -3.16 4.00 8.62
N PHE A 129 -3.90 3.82 9.70
CA PHE A 129 -3.44 3.12 10.90
C PHE A 129 -3.14 1.65 10.64
N SER A 130 -4.04 0.95 9.94
CA SER A 130 -3.87 -0.45 9.54
C SER A 130 -2.63 -0.62 8.65
N THR A 131 -2.46 0.27 7.64
CA THR A 131 -1.28 0.24 6.77
C THR A 131 0.01 0.44 7.54
N THR A 132 0.02 1.38 8.49
CA THR A 132 1.20 1.63 9.33
C THR A 132 1.58 0.40 10.16
N ILE A 133 0.61 -0.26 10.81
CA ILE A 133 0.85 -1.49 11.58
C ILE A 133 1.36 -2.60 10.66
N THR A 134 0.74 -2.77 9.50
CA THR A 134 1.17 -3.77 8.51
C THR A 134 2.63 -3.56 8.10
N CYS A 135 3.03 -2.34 7.80
CA CYS A 135 4.42 -2.02 7.46
C CYS A 135 5.38 -2.27 8.63
N LEU A 136 4.98 -1.89 9.85
CA LEU A 136 5.79 -2.10 11.05
C LEU A 136 6.02 -3.58 11.38
N ASP A 137 5.11 -4.47 11.03
CA ASP A 137 5.32 -5.92 11.17
C ASP A 137 6.06 -6.52 9.97
N ALA A 138 5.67 -6.16 8.76
CA ALA A 138 6.12 -6.80 7.53
C ALA A 138 7.59 -6.52 7.20
N TYR A 139 8.06 -5.26 7.30
CA TYR A 139 9.45 -4.93 6.99
C TYR A 139 10.46 -5.58 7.93
N PRO A 140 10.34 -5.51 9.26
CA PRO A 140 11.26 -6.20 10.16
C PRO A 140 11.27 -7.71 9.94
N ARG A 141 10.10 -8.29 9.65
CA ARG A 141 9.94 -9.72 9.36
C ARG A 141 10.69 -10.11 8.08
N SER A 142 10.52 -9.33 7.01
CA SER A 142 11.21 -9.55 5.74
C SER A 142 12.74 -9.44 5.89
N ILE A 143 13.22 -8.39 6.55
CA ILE A 143 14.65 -8.19 6.78
C ILE A 143 15.24 -9.31 7.65
N SER A 144 14.52 -9.73 8.71
CA SER A 144 14.93 -10.84 9.56
C SER A 144 15.01 -12.15 8.79
N ALA A 145 14.05 -12.41 7.88
CA ALA A 145 14.05 -13.58 7.01
C ALA A 145 15.24 -13.58 6.04
N ILE A 146 15.47 -12.46 5.34
CA ILE A 146 16.61 -12.29 4.43
C ILE A 146 17.93 -12.49 5.17
N GLN A 147 18.08 -11.89 6.35
CA GLN A 147 19.28 -12.06 7.17
C GLN A 147 19.49 -13.51 7.63
N GLY A 148 18.40 -14.24 7.90
CA GLY A 148 18.43 -15.67 8.20
C GLY A 148 18.97 -16.48 7.02
N LEU A 149 18.43 -16.25 5.83
CA LEU A 149 18.86 -16.91 4.59
C LEU A 149 20.33 -16.66 4.26
N LEU A 150 20.79 -15.41 4.38
CA LEU A 150 22.19 -15.06 4.14
C LEU A 150 23.16 -15.75 5.13
N ARG A 151 22.66 -16.16 6.29
CA ARG A 151 23.43 -16.92 7.30
C ARG A 151 23.29 -18.44 7.15
N GLY A 152 22.59 -18.91 6.11
CA GLY A 152 22.41 -20.35 5.84
C GLY A 152 21.42 -21.04 6.79
N THR A 153 20.52 -20.28 7.43
CA THR A 153 19.41 -20.85 8.20
C THR A 153 18.24 -21.12 7.28
N ASP A 154 17.79 -22.38 7.22
CA ASP A 154 16.61 -22.77 6.44
C ASP A 154 15.33 -22.13 6.95
N PHE A 155 14.42 -21.79 6.05
CA PHE A 155 13.10 -21.22 6.35
C PHE A 155 12.27 -22.07 7.34
N GLY A 156 12.53 -23.36 7.43
CA GLY A 156 11.83 -24.27 8.33
C GLY A 156 12.20 -24.13 9.82
N HIS A 157 13.30 -23.47 10.14
CA HIS A 157 13.78 -23.28 11.52
C HIS A 157 13.59 -21.84 12.04
N MET A 158 12.59 -21.13 11.54
CA MET A 158 12.29 -19.74 11.89
C MET A 158 11.80 -19.53 13.33
N ASP A 159 12.09 -20.41 14.26
CA ASP A 159 11.64 -20.31 15.66
C ASP A 159 12.75 -20.19 16.69
N SER A 160 13.94 -19.85 16.25
CA SER A 160 15.01 -19.64 17.23
C SER A 160 14.79 -18.32 17.99
N LYS A 161 15.13 -18.30 19.28
CA LYS A 161 15.20 -17.06 20.08
C LYS A 161 15.99 -15.97 19.32
N ALA A 162 16.94 -16.38 18.49
CA ALA A 162 17.76 -15.51 17.66
C ALA A 162 16.95 -14.77 16.60
N GLU A 163 15.94 -15.39 16.01
CA GLU A 163 15.09 -14.74 15.01
C GLU A 163 14.15 -13.73 15.65
N ARG A 164 13.51 -14.10 16.75
CA ARG A 164 12.67 -13.16 17.51
C ARG A 164 13.46 -11.95 17.96
N ASN A 165 14.70 -12.12 18.40
CA ASN A 165 15.57 -11.02 18.76
C ASN A 165 15.93 -10.15 17.54
N ARG A 166 16.23 -10.76 16.37
CA ARG A 166 16.47 -10.02 15.11
C ARG A 166 15.24 -9.20 14.70
N PHE A 167 14.07 -9.81 14.72
CA PHE A 167 12.82 -9.12 14.44
C PHE A 167 12.62 -7.92 15.35
N GLN A 168 12.80 -8.08 16.66
CA GLN A 168 12.65 -6.98 17.63
C GLN A 168 13.67 -5.86 17.39
N ILE A 169 14.92 -6.20 17.10
CA ILE A 169 15.98 -5.23 16.80
C ILE A 169 15.61 -4.42 15.55
N TRP A 170 15.18 -5.08 14.47
CA TRP A 170 14.78 -4.41 13.25
C TRP A 170 13.52 -3.56 13.42
N MET A 171 12.56 -4.03 14.20
CA MET A 171 11.35 -3.27 14.51
C MET A 171 11.68 -1.97 15.27
N ILE A 172 12.53 -2.05 16.30
CA ILE A 172 12.98 -0.88 17.06
C ILE A 172 13.79 0.06 16.16
N CYS A 173 14.70 -0.50 15.35
CA CYS A 173 15.51 0.28 14.41
C CYS A 173 14.64 1.06 13.43
N LEU A 174 13.65 0.42 12.81
CA LEU A 174 12.74 1.07 11.85
C LEU A 174 11.82 2.11 12.51
N LEU A 175 11.35 1.85 13.73
CA LEU A 175 10.58 2.83 14.49
C LEU A 175 11.41 4.08 14.82
N TYR A 176 12.67 3.90 15.18
CA TYR A 176 13.55 5.00 15.54
C TYR A 176 14.07 5.77 14.31
N THR A 177 14.29 5.09 13.19
CA THR A 177 14.79 5.69 11.94
C THR A 177 13.66 6.20 11.03
N SER A 178 12.40 6.03 11.42
CA SER A 178 11.28 6.60 10.68
C SER A 178 11.45 8.13 10.59
N PRO A 179 11.48 8.70 9.37
CA PRO A 179 11.71 10.13 9.19
C PRO A 179 10.67 10.93 9.96
N SER A 180 11.16 11.80 10.82
CA SER A 180 10.30 12.75 11.53
C SER A 180 9.60 13.65 10.50
N PRO A 181 8.35 14.10 10.77
CA PRO A 181 7.68 15.10 9.93
C PRO A 181 8.50 16.38 9.71
N ARG A 182 9.55 16.60 10.51
CA ARG A 182 10.48 17.72 10.39
C ARG A 182 11.52 17.51 9.28
N ASP A 183 11.86 16.24 8.98
CA ASP A 183 12.88 15.90 7.97
C ASP A 183 12.31 15.90 6.54
N CYS A 184 10.99 15.90 6.39
CA CYS A 184 10.28 16.02 5.11
C CYS A 184 10.14 17.47 4.60
N ARG A 185 10.84 18.44 5.20
CA ARG A 185 10.88 19.85 4.74
C ARG A 185 12.14 20.14 3.92
N LEU A 186 12.35 19.35 2.87
CA LEU A 186 13.32 19.71 1.81
C LEU A 186 12.58 20.03 0.53
#